data_90f548cac6681e886cf9771c5cc21a59
#
_entry.id   90f548cac6681e886cf9771c5cc21a59
#
_cell.length_a   1.000
_cell.length_b   1.000
_cell.length_c   1.000
_cell.angle_alpha   90.00
_cell.angle_beta   90.00
_cell.angle_gamma   90.00
#
_symmetry.space_group_name_H-M   'P 1'
#
loop_
_entity.id
_entity.type
_entity.pdbx_description
1 polymer ?
#
loop_
_entity_poly.entity_id
_entity_poly.type
_entity_poly.pdbx_seq_one_letter_code
_entity_poly.pdbx_strand_id
1 'polypeptide(L)'
;HARRLVTTSPVLSYTKLQSLLNNPYFKVKEFDLVFDSDISLEAALDILKAEVVSAVKKGNSIIHLVEEMPDENYLSINSLLAVGAVHQELVSLGLRSDANIVTTSSSARDTHQIACLIGFGATAVYPTLAYQTILDLSMRKELKGSAHENCARYRKGINKGLLKIISKMGISTISSYRGSQLFEIVGLGDDIVQKCFTNTTSRIKGKSFQDLDVELRSLDEYARSNLADINVGGLLKYIHGGEYHAYNPEIVKKLQEAVSSGSEAVYRQYAELVDNRAPAMLRDLLVLKKIQHPQDIKAVEPVKKILKRFDSAGMSLGALSPKAHETLAEAMNHLGARSNSGEGGEDQERFYKDRMAIGKT
;
A
#
# COMPACT_ATOMS: atom_id res chain seq x y z
N HIS A 1 2.87 -12.30 41.06
CA HIS A 1 3.07 -12.71 39.66
C HIS A 1 2.07 -11.98 38.79
N ALA A 2 2.53 -11.32 37.70
CA ALA A 2 1.64 -10.66 36.75
C ALA A 2 0.82 -11.71 35.98
N ARG A 3 -0.51 -11.51 35.92
CA ARG A 3 -1.39 -12.34 35.10
C ARG A 3 -1.15 -12.02 33.61
N ARG A 4 -1.07 -13.04 32.78
CA ARG A 4 -0.88 -12.91 31.35
C ARG A 4 -1.94 -13.67 30.57
N LEU A 5 -2.46 -13.06 29.50
CA LEU A 5 -3.21 -13.74 28.48
C LEU A 5 -2.24 -14.03 27.30
N VAL A 6 -2.14 -15.30 26.93
CA VAL A 6 -1.27 -15.73 25.82
C VAL A 6 -2.14 -16.13 24.64
N THR A 7 -1.90 -15.53 23.49
CA THR A 7 -2.54 -15.90 22.22
C THR A 7 -1.52 -16.44 21.24
N THR A 8 -1.94 -17.35 20.37
CA THR A 8 -1.07 -17.95 19.34
C THR A 8 -0.87 -17.02 18.13
N SER A 9 -1.56 -15.89 18.08
CA SER A 9 -1.53 -14.94 16.97
C SER A 9 -2.03 -13.58 17.46
N PRO A 10 -1.49 -12.49 16.95
CA PRO A 10 -2.05 -11.15 17.18
C PRO A 10 -3.33 -10.93 16.36
N VAL A 11 -3.64 -11.77 15.37
CA VAL A 11 -4.88 -11.72 14.60
C VAL A 11 -5.92 -12.63 15.25
N LEU A 12 -6.94 -12.01 15.83
CA LEU A 12 -7.96 -12.71 16.60
C LEU A 12 -9.04 -13.32 15.68
N SER A 13 -9.57 -14.48 16.05
CA SER A 13 -10.87 -14.95 15.57
C SER A 13 -11.97 -14.35 16.45
N TYR A 14 -13.23 -14.39 15.99
CA TYR A 14 -14.37 -13.93 16.76
C TYR A 14 -14.43 -14.55 18.16
N THR A 15 -14.30 -15.88 18.25
CA THR A 15 -14.31 -16.58 19.54
C THR A 15 -13.21 -16.11 20.48
N LYS A 16 -11.99 -15.86 19.95
CA LYS A 16 -10.86 -15.37 20.75
C LYS A 16 -11.07 -13.94 21.20
N LEU A 17 -11.62 -13.08 20.34
CA LEU A 17 -12.01 -11.72 20.71
C LEU A 17 -13.03 -11.75 21.85
N GLN A 18 -14.13 -12.49 21.69
CA GLN A 18 -15.16 -12.60 22.74
C GLN A 18 -14.59 -13.15 24.06
N SER A 19 -13.72 -14.18 23.99
CA SER A 19 -13.05 -14.71 25.20
C SER A 19 -12.13 -13.70 25.88
N LEU A 20 -11.53 -12.78 25.11
CA LEU A 20 -10.70 -11.71 25.64
C LEU A 20 -11.55 -10.64 26.28
N LEU A 21 -12.61 -10.18 25.60
CA LEU A 21 -13.49 -9.10 26.08
C LEU A 21 -14.27 -9.51 27.34
N ASN A 22 -14.68 -10.77 27.43
CA ASN A 22 -15.43 -11.32 28.56
C ASN A 22 -14.53 -11.93 29.66
N ASN A 23 -13.22 -11.69 29.62
CA ASN A 23 -12.29 -12.26 30.58
C ASN A 23 -12.42 -11.58 31.94
N PRO A 24 -12.77 -12.32 33.05
CA PRO A 24 -13.05 -11.71 34.34
C PRO A 24 -11.82 -11.14 35.06
N TYR A 25 -10.61 -11.45 34.58
CA TYR A 25 -9.36 -11.05 35.21
C TYR A 25 -8.81 -9.73 34.70
N PHE A 26 -9.36 -9.20 33.61
CA PHE A 26 -8.91 -7.95 33.00
C PHE A 26 -10.08 -6.99 32.84
N LYS A 27 -9.88 -5.74 33.25
CA LYS A 27 -10.87 -4.70 33.01
C LYS A 27 -10.75 -4.23 31.56
N VAL A 28 -11.78 -4.45 30.79
CA VAL A 28 -11.91 -4.02 29.39
C VAL A 28 -12.73 -2.74 29.34
N LYS A 29 -12.33 -1.80 28.51
CA LYS A 29 -13.16 -0.66 28.11
C LYS A 29 -13.17 -0.57 26.59
N GLU A 30 -14.36 -0.58 26.04
CA GLU A 30 -14.61 -0.42 24.61
C GLU A 30 -14.83 1.05 24.27
N PHE A 31 -14.35 1.45 23.11
CA PHE A 31 -14.49 2.78 22.52
C PHE A 31 -14.85 2.62 21.05
N ASP A 32 -16.03 3.08 20.70
CA ASP A 32 -16.44 3.19 19.31
C ASP A 32 -15.65 4.31 18.65
N LEU A 33 -15.10 4.03 17.47
CA LEU A 33 -14.38 5.01 16.68
C LEU A 33 -15.32 5.88 15.84
N VAL A 34 -16.59 5.89 16.19
CA VAL A 34 -17.63 6.70 15.56
C VAL A 34 -17.68 8.06 16.24
N PHE A 35 -17.80 9.12 15.45
CA PHE A 35 -17.90 10.50 15.94
C PHE A 35 -18.93 11.31 15.16
N ASP A 36 -19.46 12.34 15.79
CA ASP A 36 -20.44 13.25 15.20
C ASP A 36 -19.85 14.00 14.00
N SER A 37 -20.56 14.02 12.89
CA SER A 37 -20.11 14.70 11.66
C SER A 37 -19.97 16.23 11.82
N ASP A 38 -20.51 16.83 12.88
CA ASP A 38 -20.37 18.25 13.15
C ASP A 38 -19.01 18.65 13.72
N ILE A 39 -18.20 17.66 14.15
CA ILE A 39 -16.83 17.91 14.61
C ILE A 39 -15.79 17.43 13.61
N SER A 40 -14.56 17.97 13.69
CA SER A 40 -13.48 17.55 12.81
C SER A 40 -12.89 16.22 13.25
N LEU A 41 -12.28 15.48 12.31
CA LEU A 41 -11.53 14.24 12.58
C LEU A 41 -10.46 14.44 13.65
N GLU A 42 -9.76 15.58 13.62
CA GLU A 42 -8.73 15.89 14.62
C GLU A 42 -9.31 16.08 16.02
N ALA A 43 -10.41 16.80 16.13
CA ALA A 43 -11.11 16.98 17.42
C ALA A 43 -11.65 15.65 17.97
N ALA A 44 -12.19 14.80 17.10
CA ALA A 44 -12.66 13.46 17.49
C ALA A 44 -11.50 12.60 18.04
N LEU A 45 -10.33 12.66 17.44
CA LEU A 45 -9.12 11.98 17.95
C LEU A 45 -8.68 12.51 19.31
N ASP A 46 -8.75 13.82 19.54
CA ASP A 46 -8.37 14.40 20.84
C ASP A 46 -9.37 14.00 21.94
N ILE A 47 -10.66 13.93 21.65
CA ILE A 47 -11.68 13.41 22.56
C ILE A 47 -11.39 11.94 22.90
N LEU A 48 -11.18 11.10 21.90
CA LEU A 48 -10.85 9.68 22.09
C LEU A 48 -9.62 9.49 22.98
N LYS A 49 -8.54 10.25 22.74
CA LYS A 49 -7.32 10.20 23.55
C LYS A 49 -7.60 10.50 25.01
N ALA A 50 -8.34 11.58 25.28
CA ALA A 50 -8.69 12.00 26.64
C ALA A 50 -9.53 10.93 27.39
N GLU A 51 -10.50 10.35 26.70
CA GLU A 51 -11.35 9.28 27.25
C GLU A 51 -10.56 8.01 27.55
N VAL A 52 -9.69 7.59 26.64
CA VAL A 52 -8.81 6.42 26.84
C VAL A 52 -7.86 6.65 28.01
N VAL A 53 -7.23 7.81 28.11
CA VAL A 53 -6.36 8.15 29.26
C VAL A 53 -7.15 8.07 30.58
N SER A 54 -8.36 8.61 30.62
CA SER A 54 -9.24 8.50 31.79
C SER A 54 -9.54 7.04 32.16
N ALA A 55 -9.84 6.21 31.16
CA ALA A 55 -10.12 4.78 31.37
C ALA A 55 -8.91 4.02 31.91
N VAL A 56 -7.70 4.26 31.36
CA VAL A 56 -6.47 3.62 31.84
C VAL A 56 -6.15 4.04 33.27
N LYS A 57 -6.30 5.31 33.61
CA LYS A 57 -6.13 5.80 34.99
C LYS A 57 -7.14 5.18 35.98
N LYS A 58 -8.32 4.74 35.51
CA LYS A 58 -9.30 3.99 36.29
C LYS A 58 -9.01 2.48 36.35
N GLY A 59 -7.88 2.05 35.83
CA GLY A 59 -7.38 0.67 35.89
C GLY A 59 -7.94 -0.26 34.80
N ASN A 60 -8.44 0.27 33.68
CA ASN A 60 -8.77 -0.55 32.53
C ASN A 60 -7.46 -0.97 31.85
N SER A 61 -7.20 -2.27 31.78
CA SER A 61 -5.97 -2.86 31.26
C SER A 61 -6.07 -3.33 29.80
N ILE A 62 -7.29 -3.35 29.26
CA ILE A 62 -7.56 -3.61 27.84
C ILE A 62 -8.43 -2.48 27.30
N ILE A 63 -7.90 -1.77 26.32
CA ILE A 63 -8.58 -0.74 25.54
C ILE A 63 -8.96 -1.37 24.22
N HIS A 64 -10.26 -1.50 23.97
CA HIS A 64 -10.78 -2.06 22.73
C HIS A 64 -11.29 -0.91 21.84
N LEU A 65 -10.62 -0.65 20.75
CA LEU A 65 -10.98 0.35 19.74
C LEU A 65 -11.78 -0.33 18.64
N VAL A 66 -13.00 0.13 18.37
CA VAL A 66 -13.93 -0.51 17.44
C VAL A 66 -14.22 0.41 16.27
N GLU A 67 -13.72 0.04 15.10
CA GLU A 67 -14.01 0.70 13.83
C GLU A 67 -15.24 0.04 13.21
N GLU A 68 -16.40 0.67 13.36
CA GLU A 68 -17.66 0.24 12.78
C GLU A 68 -18.13 1.18 11.68
N MET A 69 -19.12 0.72 10.91
CA MET A 69 -19.76 1.55 9.92
C MET A 69 -20.72 2.51 10.65
N PRO A 70 -20.57 3.82 10.46
CA PRO A 70 -21.40 4.80 11.19
C PRO A 70 -22.81 4.89 10.60
N ASP A 71 -23.77 5.25 11.45
CA ASP A 71 -25.10 5.67 11.05
C ASP A 71 -25.07 7.04 10.34
N GLU A 72 -26.23 7.50 9.85
CA GLU A 72 -26.38 8.85 9.32
C GLU A 72 -25.95 9.91 10.36
N ASN A 73 -25.29 10.96 9.90
CA ASN A 73 -24.72 12.05 10.73
C ASN A 73 -23.50 11.67 11.58
N TYR A 74 -22.95 10.47 11.41
CA TYR A 74 -21.72 10.05 12.07
C TYR A 74 -20.68 9.64 11.05
N LEU A 75 -19.41 9.80 11.45
CA LEU A 75 -18.23 9.36 10.70
C LEU A 75 -17.40 8.40 11.55
N SER A 76 -16.50 7.63 10.93
CA SER A 76 -15.64 6.71 11.66
C SER A 76 -14.18 7.10 11.55
N ILE A 77 -13.48 7.15 12.68
CA ILE A 77 -12.02 7.32 12.72
C ILE A 77 -11.37 6.04 12.20
N ASN A 78 -10.45 6.16 11.25
CA ASN A 78 -9.67 5.02 10.79
C ASN A 78 -8.87 4.38 11.93
N SER A 79 -8.93 3.06 12.05
CA SER A 79 -8.30 2.33 13.16
C SER A 79 -6.80 2.57 13.29
N LEU A 80 -6.06 2.85 12.20
CA LEU A 80 -4.63 3.13 12.26
C LEU A 80 -4.34 4.49 12.89
N LEU A 81 -5.12 5.52 12.56
CA LEU A 81 -5.02 6.84 13.21
C LEU A 81 -5.34 6.74 14.69
N ALA A 82 -6.43 6.06 15.04
CA ALA A 82 -6.87 5.88 16.43
C ALA A 82 -5.83 5.11 17.26
N VAL A 83 -5.35 3.97 16.74
CA VAL A 83 -4.32 3.16 17.41
C VAL A 83 -3.04 3.97 17.62
N GLY A 84 -2.57 4.66 16.57
CA GLY A 84 -1.36 5.47 16.65
C GLY A 84 -1.49 6.63 17.65
N ALA A 85 -2.55 7.42 17.57
CA ALA A 85 -2.80 8.54 18.47
C ALA A 85 -2.92 8.10 19.93
N VAL A 86 -3.71 7.06 20.21
CA VAL A 86 -3.87 6.50 21.56
C VAL A 86 -2.54 5.93 22.09
N HIS A 87 -1.81 5.20 21.26
CA HIS A 87 -0.51 4.66 21.63
C HIS A 87 0.47 5.77 22.03
N GLN A 88 0.60 6.82 21.21
CA GLN A 88 1.52 7.92 21.46
C GLN A 88 1.12 8.72 22.70
N GLU A 89 -0.16 8.96 22.92
CA GLU A 89 -0.66 9.63 24.10
C GLU A 89 -0.33 8.85 25.37
N LEU A 90 -0.60 7.53 25.38
CA LEU A 90 -0.26 6.67 26.52
C LEU A 90 1.26 6.60 26.78
N VAL A 91 2.09 6.64 25.71
CA VAL A 91 3.55 6.69 25.85
C VAL A 91 3.98 8.01 26.47
N SER A 92 3.49 9.14 25.99
CA SER A 92 3.85 10.48 26.49
C SER A 92 3.52 10.68 27.96
N LEU A 93 2.46 10.03 28.44
CA LEU A 93 2.00 10.09 29.82
C LEU A 93 2.57 8.97 30.72
N GLY A 94 3.42 8.09 30.19
CA GLY A 94 3.97 6.95 30.93
C GLY A 94 2.95 5.85 31.27
N LEU A 95 1.79 5.84 30.63
CA LEU A 95 0.68 4.90 30.88
C LEU A 95 0.65 3.70 29.93
N ARG A 96 1.55 3.65 28.94
CA ARG A 96 1.47 2.62 27.91
C ARG A 96 1.68 1.20 28.40
N SER A 97 2.42 1.02 29.48
CA SER A 97 2.62 -0.29 30.12
C SER A 97 1.39 -0.81 30.87
N ASP A 98 0.46 0.06 31.24
CA ASP A 98 -0.70 -0.27 32.07
C ASP A 98 -1.88 -0.81 31.22
N ALA A 99 -1.84 -0.59 29.90
CA ALA A 99 -2.93 -1.00 29.01
C ALA A 99 -2.44 -1.66 27.72
N ASN A 100 -3.26 -2.59 27.22
CA ASN A 100 -3.11 -3.20 25.90
C ASN A 100 -4.18 -2.64 24.97
N ILE A 101 -3.80 -2.33 23.73
CA ILE A 101 -4.69 -1.83 22.71
C ILE A 101 -5.10 -3.00 21.81
N VAL A 102 -6.38 -3.32 21.80
CA VAL A 102 -6.98 -4.28 20.87
C VAL A 102 -7.86 -3.49 19.91
N THR A 103 -7.79 -3.78 18.62
CA THR A 103 -8.64 -3.08 17.66
C THR A 103 -9.46 -4.04 16.83
N THR A 104 -10.76 -3.75 16.71
CA THR A 104 -11.62 -4.26 15.64
C THR A 104 -11.51 -3.29 14.48
N SER A 105 -11.06 -3.76 13.33
CA SER A 105 -10.80 -2.92 12.17
C SER A 105 -11.60 -3.39 10.96
N SER A 106 -12.36 -2.48 10.37
CA SER A 106 -13.03 -2.69 9.08
C SER A 106 -12.11 -2.37 7.90
N SER A 107 -11.13 -1.50 8.09
CA SER A 107 -10.20 -1.07 7.04
C SER A 107 -9.03 -2.03 6.81
N ALA A 108 -8.62 -2.81 7.82
CA ALA A 108 -7.49 -3.74 7.71
C ALA A 108 -7.89 -5.09 7.08
N ARG A 109 -7.32 -5.41 5.92
CA ARG A 109 -7.65 -6.60 5.12
C ARG A 109 -6.46 -7.48 4.79
N ASP A 110 -5.27 -6.92 4.70
CA ASP A 110 -4.05 -7.61 4.28
C ASP A 110 -2.96 -7.61 5.36
N THR A 111 -1.88 -8.31 5.07
CA THR A 111 -0.75 -8.45 5.99
C THR A 111 -0.07 -7.12 6.30
N HIS A 112 0.06 -6.22 5.31
CA HIS A 112 0.72 -4.93 5.49
C HIS A 112 -0.08 -4.04 6.43
N GLN A 113 -1.39 -3.92 6.21
CA GLN A 113 -2.28 -3.10 7.04
C GLN A 113 -2.30 -3.59 8.50
N ILE A 114 -2.34 -4.91 8.70
CA ILE A 114 -2.26 -5.49 10.05
C ILE A 114 -0.87 -5.27 10.67
N ALA A 115 0.21 -5.38 9.89
CA ALA A 115 1.56 -5.07 10.35
C ALA A 115 1.68 -3.60 10.78
N CYS A 116 1.07 -2.67 10.04
CA CYS A 116 1.01 -1.25 10.42
C CYS A 116 0.29 -1.06 11.77
N LEU A 117 -0.90 -1.65 11.94
CA LEU A 117 -1.62 -1.56 13.21
C LEU A 117 -0.80 -2.06 14.40
N ILE A 118 -0.13 -3.20 14.25
CA ILE A 118 0.74 -3.74 15.30
C ILE A 118 1.95 -2.84 15.51
N GLY A 119 2.62 -2.42 14.44
CA GLY A 119 3.80 -1.56 14.48
C GLY A 119 3.54 -0.23 15.17
N PHE A 120 2.37 0.35 14.98
CA PHE A 120 1.97 1.62 15.60
C PHE A 120 1.22 1.45 16.93
N GLY A 121 1.12 0.26 17.48
CA GLY A 121 0.74 0.13 18.90
C GLY A 121 -0.30 -0.93 19.23
N ALA A 122 -1.00 -1.52 18.26
CA ALA A 122 -1.97 -2.57 18.56
C ALA A 122 -1.30 -3.81 19.15
N THR A 123 -1.89 -4.38 20.18
CA THR A 123 -1.47 -5.66 20.74
C THR A 123 -2.12 -6.82 20.00
N ALA A 124 -3.37 -6.63 19.56
CA ALA A 124 -4.11 -7.60 18.77
C ALA A 124 -5.11 -6.89 17.85
N VAL A 125 -5.43 -7.53 16.74
CA VAL A 125 -6.32 -7.01 15.69
C VAL A 125 -7.39 -8.04 15.36
N TYR A 126 -8.63 -7.59 15.26
CA TYR A 126 -9.74 -8.36 14.70
C TYR A 126 -10.20 -7.69 13.40
N PRO A 127 -9.86 -8.24 12.21
CA PRO A 127 -10.21 -7.66 10.92
C PRO A 127 -11.66 -8.02 10.54
N THR A 128 -12.62 -7.24 11.04
CA THR A 128 -14.05 -7.57 10.98
C THR A 128 -14.56 -7.67 9.55
N LEU A 129 -14.34 -6.65 8.72
CA LEU A 129 -14.83 -6.64 7.33
C LEU A 129 -14.22 -7.75 6.47
N ALA A 130 -12.95 -8.07 6.69
CA ALA A 130 -12.31 -9.19 5.98
C ALA A 130 -12.99 -10.53 6.32
N TYR A 131 -13.33 -10.76 7.59
CA TYR A 131 -14.07 -11.94 7.98
C TYR A 131 -15.50 -11.94 7.44
N GLN A 132 -16.21 -10.81 7.50
CA GLN A 132 -17.55 -10.68 6.93
C GLN A 132 -17.55 -10.97 5.43
N THR A 133 -16.60 -10.44 4.69
CA THR A 133 -16.42 -10.72 3.26
C THR A 133 -16.19 -12.23 3.00
N ILE A 134 -15.35 -12.89 3.80
CA ILE A 134 -15.13 -14.33 3.67
C ILE A 134 -16.39 -15.13 3.97
N LEU A 135 -17.17 -14.72 4.98
CA LEU A 135 -18.44 -15.34 5.31
C LEU A 135 -19.43 -15.23 4.15
N ASP A 136 -19.58 -14.02 3.57
CA ASP A 136 -20.46 -13.77 2.43
C ASP A 136 -20.05 -14.60 1.21
N LEU A 137 -18.78 -14.59 0.80
CA LEU A 137 -18.27 -15.38 -0.31
C LEU A 137 -18.43 -16.89 -0.06
N SER A 138 -18.34 -17.34 1.19
CA SER A 138 -18.57 -18.75 1.54
C SER A 138 -20.06 -19.11 1.44
N MET A 139 -20.96 -18.21 1.86
CA MET A 139 -22.42 -18.39 1.71
C MET A 139 -22.84 -18.42 0.25
N ARG A 140 -22.25 -17.57 -0.59
CA ARG A 140 -22.47 -17.58 -2.06
C ARG A 140 -21.82 -18.76 -2.77
N LYS A 141 -21.09 -19.63 -2.04
CA LYS A 141 -20.35 -20.78 -2.60
C LYS A 141 -19.25 -20.40 -3.60
N GLU A 142 -18.76 -19.17 -3.54
CA GLU A 142 -17.62 -18.72 -4.33
C GLU A 142 -16.28 -19.24 -3.76
N LEU A 143 -16.25 -19.53 -2.45
CA LEU A 143 -15.13 -20.18 -1.79
C LEU A 143 -15.45 -21.65 -1.48
N LYS A 144 -14.47 -22.53 -1.77
CA LYS A 144 -14.57 -23.96 -1.41
C LYS A 144 -14.33 -24.16 0.09
N GLY A 145 -15.08 -25.07 0.71
CA GLY A 145 -15.01 -25.39 2.13
C GLY A 145 -15.98 -24.59 2.99
N SER A 146 -15.93 -24.82 4.29
CA SER A 146 -16.80 -24.11 5.23
C SER A 146 -16.29 -22.67 5.49
N ALA A 147 -17.18 -21.78 5.90
CA ALA A 147 -16.83 -20.42 6.31
C ALA A 147 -15.78 -20.39 7.42
N HIS A 148 -15.90 -21.31 8.39
CA HIS A 148 -14.92 -21.45 9.47
C HIS A 148 -13.52 -21.81 8.96
N GLU A 149 -13.41 -22.77 8.04
CA GLU A 149 -12.13 -23.14 7.42
C GLU A 149 -11.55 -21.98 6.61
N ASN A 150 -12.37 -21.26 5.85
CA ASN A 150 -11.94 -20.13 5.05
C ASN A 150 -11.40 -18.98 5.93
N CYS A 151 -12.08 -18.64 7.02
CA CYS A 151 -11.57 -17.69 8.02
C CYS A 151 -10.26 -18.16 8.65
N ALA A 152 -10.13 -19.46 8.94
CA ALA A 152 -8.90 -20.03 9.48
C ALA A 152 -7.75 -19.97 8.46
N ARG A 153 -8.01 -20.23 7.17
CA ARG A 153 -7.03 -20.11 6.07
C ARG A 153 -6.56 -18.66 5.89
N TYR A 154 -7.49 -17.70 5.90
CA TYR A 154 -7.15 -16.28 5.88
C TYR A 154 -6.21 -15.91 7.02
N ARG A 155 -6.58 -16.21 8.27
CA ARG A 155 -5.74 -15.93 9.45
C ARG A 155 -4.37 -16.62 9.34
N LYS A 156 -4.31 -17.86 8.86
CA LYS A 156 -3.05 -18.56 8.63
C LYS A 156 -2.18 -17.84 7.59
N GLY A 157 -2.79 -17.33 6.52
CA GLY A 157 -2.13 -16.54 5.48
C GLY A 157 -1.54 -15.25 6.05
N ILE A 158 -2.33 -14.47 6.80
CA ILE A 158 -1.87 -13.26 7.47
C ILE A 158 -0.73 -13.55 8.44
N ASN A 159 -0.87 -14.56 9.28
CA ASN A 159 0.20 -14.96 10.22
C ASN A 159 1.50 -15.30 9.51
N LYS A 160 1.44 -16.05 8.40
CA LYS A 160 2.61 -16.39 7.59
C LYS A 160 3.27 -15.12 7.01
N GLY A 161 2.45 -14.17 6.55
CA GLY A 161 2.92 -12.88 6.08
C GLY A 161 3.59 -12.04 7.17
N LEU A 162 2.98 -11.95 8.36
CA LEU A 162 3.56 -11.26 9.51
C LEU A 162 4.91 -11.88 9.93
N LEU A 163 4.98 -13.21 10.01
CA LEU A 163 6.24 -13.90 10.32
C LEU A 163 7.32 -13.59 9.28
N LYS A 164 6.96 -13.49 8.01
CA LYS A 164 7.89 -13.11 6.94
C LYS A 164 8.41 -11.68 7.11
N ILE A 165 7.52 -10.73 7.47
CA ILE A 165 7.89 -9.32 7.71
C ILE A 165 8.85 -9.23 8.89
N ILE A 166 8.47 -9.75 10.06
CA ILE A 166 9.28 -9.64 11.27
C ILE A 166 10.62 -10.38 11.14
N SER A 167 10.63 -11.53 10.45
CA SER A 167 11.85 -12.29 10.17
C SER A 167 12.86 -11.48 9.35
N LYS A 168 12.40 -10.78 8.30
CA LYS A 168 13.27 -9.89 7.50
C LYS A 168 13.82 -8.72 8.30
N MET A 169 13.12 -8.28 9.33
CA MET A 169 13.54 -7.21 10.23
C MET A 169 14.44 -7.71 11.39
N GLY A 170 14.69 -9.02 11.47
CA GLY A 170 15.45 -9.63 12.56
C GLY A 170 14.71 -9.63 13.90
N ILE A 171 13.38 -9.50 13.89
CA ILE A 171 12.53 -9.46 15.09
C ILE A 171 11.87 -10.82 15.29
N SER A 172 11.93 -11.35 16.51
CA SER A 172 11.40 -12.66 16.88
C SER A 172 10.06 -12.62 17.63
N THR A 173 9.66 -11.47 18.18
CA THR A 173 8.44 -11.34 18.99
C THR A 173 7.58 -10.16 18.52
N ILE A 174 6.27 -10.32 18.59
CA ILE A 174 5.31 -9.24 18.27
C ILE A 174 5.49 -8.03 19.22
N SER A 175 5.81 -8.28 20.47
CA SER A 175 6.02 -7.19 21.43
C SER A 175 7.22 -6.30 21.06
N SER A 176 8.26 -6.86 20.44
CA SER A 176 9.42 -6.11 19.96
C SER A 176 9.17 -5.41 18.61
N TYR A 177 8.18 -5.89 17.83
CA TYR A 177 7.78 -5.24 16.59
C TYR A 177 6.95 -3.98 16.86
N ARG A 178 6.16 -3.99 17.91
CA ARG A 178 5.33 -2.87 18.33
C ARG A 178 6.17 -1.68 18.77
N GLY A 179 5.98 -0.52 18.15
CA GLY A 179 6.74 0.70 18.41
C GLY A 179 8.19 0.64 17.92
N SER A 180 8.54 -0.30 17.03
CA SER A 180 9.91 -0.48 16.52
C SER A 180 10.35 0.59 15.51
N GLN A 181 9.46 1.47 15.06
CA GLN A 181 9.73 2.56 14.11
C GLN A 181 10.35 2.10 12.77
N LEU A 182 9.93 0.94 12.29
CA LEU A 182 10.44 0.33 11.06
C LEU A 182 9.64 0.74 9.81
N PHE A 183 8.75 1.70 9.93
CA PHE A 183 7.96 2.24 8.83
C PHE A 183 8.53 3.59 8.38
N GLU A 184 8.31 3.89 7.13
CA GLU A 184 8.47 5.22 6.55
C GLU A 184 7.09 5.71 6.09
N ILE A 185 6.79 6.97 6.39
CA ILE A 185 5.52 7.61 6.01
C ILE A 185 5.76 8.40 4.74
N VAL A 186 4.85 8.23 3.78
CA VAL A 186 4.82 8.97 2.53
C VAL A 186 3.45 9.62 2.38
N GLY A 187 3.44 10.93 2.17
CA GLY A 187 2.24 11.70 1.83
C GLY A 187 1.38 12.15 3.01
N LEU A 188 1.89 12.14 4.25
CA LEU A 188 1.22 12.73 5.41
C LEU A 188 1.96 13.96 5.94
N GLY A 189 1.20 14.96 6.38
CA GLY A 189 1.70 16.18 7.00
C GLY A 189 2.29 15.97 8.39
N ASP A 190 3.05 16.96 8.86
CA ASP A 190 3.69 16.90 10.17
C ASP A 190 2.69 16.85 11.32
N ASP A 191 1.54 17.48 11.19
CA ASP A 191 0.44 17.48 12.15
C ASP A 191 -0.04 16.05 12.45
N ILE A 192 -0.27 15.24 11.41
CA ILE A 192 -0.68 13.84 11.56
C ILE A 192 0.47 13.00 12.12
N VAL A 193 1.68 13.17 11.59
CA VAL A 193 2.86 12.39 12.01
C VAL A 193 3.17 12.63 13.49
N GLN A 194 3.13 13.86 13.93
CA GLN A 194 3.40 14.21 15.35
C GLN A 194 2.34 13.68 16.29
N LYS A 195 1.05 13.72 15.90
CA LYS A 195 -0.06 13.28 16.74
C LYS A 195 -0.23 11.77 16.78
N CYS A 196 -0.08 11.08 15.63
CA CYS A 196 -0.41 9.66 15.50
C CYS A 196 0.82 8.75 15.36
N PHE A 197 1.91 9.24 14.80
CA PHE A 197 3.05 8.43 14.36
C PHE A 197 4.39 9.04 14.75
N THR A 198 4.47 9.59 15.94
CA THR A 198 5.62 10.33 16.47
C THR A 198 6.93 9.59 16.22
N ASN A 199 7.97 10.33 15.81
CA ASN A 199 9.30 9.84 15.48
C ASN A 199 9.40 8.89 14.27
N THR A 200 8.31 8.69 13.53
CA THR A 200 8.39 7.93 12.29
C THR A 200 8.94 8.81 11.17
N THR A 201 9.88 8.28 10.39
CA THR A 201 10.49 9.00 9.27
C THR A 201 9.45 9.36 8.23
N SER A 202 9.33 10.66 7.90
CA SER A 202 8.46 11.18 6.85
C SER A 202 9.23 12.20 6.02
N ARG A 203 9.76 11.76 4.87
CA ARG A 203 10.54 12.61 3.95
C ARG A 203 9.68 13.31 2.91
N ILE A 204 8.60 12.67 2.51
CA ILE A 204 7.64 13.20 1.54
C ILE A 204 6.37 13.51 2.31
N LYS A 205 6.13 14.79 2.51
CA LYS A 205 4.94 15.30 3.19
C LYS A 205 3.77 15.41 2.21
N GLY A 206 2.59 15.63 2.74
CA GLY A 206 1.38 15.74 1.93
C GLY A 206 0.19 16.17 2.77
N LYS A 207 -0.83 15.33 2.86
CA LYS A 207 -2.13 15.60 3.46
C LYS A 207 -2.06 15.96 4.93
N SER A 208 -2.79 17.02 5.30
CA SER A 208 -3.06 17.45 6.67
C SER A 208 -4.27 16.69 7.24
N PHE A 209 -4.58 16.91 8.53
CA PHE A 209 -5.83 16.44 9.13
C PHE A 209 -7.06 17.00 8.41
N GLN A 210 -6.99 18.24 7.95
CA GLN A 210 -8.08 18.84 7.19
C GLN A 210 -8.32 18.11 5.87
N ASP A 211 -7.25 17.75 5.15
CA ASP A 211 -7.36 16.99 3.90
C ASP A 211 -7.96 15.61 4.13
N LEU A 212 -7.55 14.92 5.21
CA LEU A 212 -8.11 13.61 5.57
C LEU A 212 -9.58 13.72 5.99
N ASP A 213 -9.98 14.78 6.68
CA ASP A 213 -11.37 15.03 7.07
C ASP A 213 -12.25 15.25 5.83
N VAL A 214 -11.79 16.05 4.87
CA VAL A 214 -12.49 16.28 3.60
C VAL A 214 -12.65 14.96 2.81
N GLU A 215 -11.59 14.17 2.74
CA GLU A 215 -11.65 12.87 2.04
C GLU A 215 -12.59 11.88 2.74
N LEU A 216 -12.57 11.83 4.08
CA LEU A 216 -13.46 10.98 4.85
C LEU A 216 -14.93 11.31 4.58
N ARG A 217 -15.28 12.60 4.58
CA ARG A 217 -16.64 13.07 4.27
C ARG A 217 -17.06 12.76 2.85
N SER A 218 -16.17 13.01 1.89
CA SER A 218 -16.44 12.71 0.48
C SER A 218 -16.62 11.21 0.24
N LEU A 219 -15.85 10.38 0.94
CA LEU A 219 -15.96 8.92 0.86
C LEU A 219 -17.27 8.42 1.49
N ASP A 220 -17.68 8.99 2.63
CA ASP A 220 -18.94 8.66 3.27
C ASP A 220 -20.13 9.06 2.39
N GLU A 221 -20.13 10.28 1.84
CA GLU A 221 -21.17 10.74 0.91
C GLU A 221 -21.24 9.83 -0.31
N TYR A 222 -20.11 9.47 -0.90
CA TYR A 222 -20.05 8.53 -2.02
C TYR A 222 -20.61 7.16 -1.63
N ALA A 223 -20.24 6.61 -0.47
CA ALA A 223 -20.70 5.31 0.00
C ALA A 223 -22.22 5.28 0.23
N ARG A 224 -22.80 6.38 0.70
CA ARG A 224 -24.26 6.50 0.93
C ARG A 224 -25.04 6.73 -0.38
N SER A 225 -24.45 7.42 -1.35
CA SER A 225 -25.11 7.74 -2.63
C SER A 225 -25.13 6.57 -3.61
N ASN A 226 -24.20 5.65 -3.56
CA ASN A 226 -23.99 4.57 -4.54
C ASN A 226 -24.12 3.17 -3.90
N LEU A 227 -25.32 2.83 -3.44
CA LEU A 227 -25.58 1.55 -2.77
C LEU A 227 -25.48 0.30 -3.69
N ALA A 228 -25.41 0.45 -5.02
CA ALA A 228 -25.54 -0.69 -5.93
C ALA A 228 -24.23 -1.21 -6.52
N ASP A 229 -23.26 -0.35 -6.85
CA ASP A 229 -22.04 -0.76 -7.56
C ASP A 229 -20.75 -0.20 -6.95
N ILE A 230 -19.80 -1.10 -6.68
CA ILE A 230 -18.46 -0.70 -6.27
C ILE A 230 -17.70 -0.22 -7.50
N ASN A 231 -17.38 1.07 -7.57
CA ASN A 231 -16.53 1.62 -8.61
C ASN A 231 -15.08 1.13 -8.43
N VAL A 232 -14.62 0.33 -9.37
CA VAL A 232 -13.22 -0.18 -9.37
C VAL A 232 -12.20 0.93 -9.66
N GLY A 233 -12.65 2.09 -10.19
CA GLY A 233 -11.81 3.27 -10.43
C GLY A 233 -10.81 3.13 -11.58
N GLY A 234 -10.52 1.93 -12.03
CA GLY A 234 -9.57 1.69 -13.12
C GLY A 234 -8.10 1.77 -12.72
N LEU A 235 -7.75 1.75 -11.43
CA LEU A 235 -6.37 1.90 -10.97
C LEU A 235 -5.43 0.78 -11.46
N LEU A 236 -5.87 -0.48 -11.38
CA LEU A 236 -5.04 -1.64 -11.75
C LEU A 236 -5.19 -2.04 -13.22
N LYS A 237 -6.37 -1.85 -13.79
CA LYS A 237 -6.66 -2.10 -15.19
C LYS A 237 -7.32 -0.87 -15.79
N TYR A 238 -6.97 -0.54 -17.03
CA TYR A 238 -7.63 0.54 -17.74
C TYR A 238 -9.15 0.30 -17.82
N ILE A 239 -9.90 1.31 -17.39
CA ILE A 239 -11.36 1.41 -17.55
C ILE A 239 -11.64 2.75 -18.21
N HIS A 240 -12.48 2.77 -19.23
CA HIS A 240 -12.88 4.01 -19.89
C HIS A 240 -13.61 4.92 -18.90
N GLY A 241 -13.16 6.17 -18.78
CA GLY A 241 -13.69 7.11 -17.79
C GLY A 241 -13.19 6.92 -16.35
N GLY A 242 -12.30 5.94 -16.10
CA GLY A 242 -11.63 5.73 -14.83
C GLY A 242 -10.27 6.45 -14.73
N GLU A 243 -9.40 5.93 -13.84
CA GLU A 243 -8.05 6.47 -13.62
C GLU A 243 -7.26 6.58 -14.93
N TYR A 244 -6.55 7.70 -15.10
CA TYR A 244 -5.74 7.91 -16.29
C TYR A 244 -4.46 7.07 -16.27
N HIS A 245 -4.25 6.30 -17.35
CA HIS A 245 -3.04 5.51 -17.55
C HIS A 245 -2.14 6.15 -18.59
N ALA A 246 -0.84 6.27 -18.28
CA ALA A 246 0.17 6.80 -19.19
C ALA A 246 0.28 5.99 -20.50
N TYR A 247 0.02 4.70 -20.42
CA TYR A 247 -0.02 3.77 -21.56
C TYR A 247 -1.46 3.29 -21.78
N ASN A 248 -2.34 4.23 -22.10
CA ASN A 248 -3.74 3.95 -22.42
C ASN A 248 -3.89 3.37 -23.85
N PRO A 249 -5.06 2.82 -24.19
CA PRO A 249 -5.27 2.17 -25.49
C PRO A 249 -5.03 3.08 -26.70
N GLU A 250 -5.27 4.38 -26.59
CA GLU A 250 -5.07 5.32 -27.69
C GLU A 250 -3.58 5.45 -28.03
N ILE A 251 -2.75 5.69 -26.99
CA ILE A 251 -1.28 5.80 -27.12
C ILE A 251 -0.70 4.49 -27.68
N VAL A 252 -1.14 3.33 -27.15
CA VAL A 252 -0.64 2.02 -27.60
C VAL A 252 -1.00 1.76 -29.05
N LYS A 253 -2.25 2.01 -29.45
CA LYS A 253 -2.70 1.84 -30.84
C LYS A 253 -1.94 2.74 -31.81
N LYS A 254 -1.72 4.00 -31.42
CA LYS A 254 -1.01 4.97 -32.26
C LYS A 254 0.46 4.59 -32.44
N LEU A 255 1.11 4.07 -31.39
CA LEU A 255 2.47 3.54 -31.50
C LEU A 255 2.52 2.32 -32.44
N GLN A 256 1.59 1.38 -32.31
CA GLN A 256 1.53 0.21 -33.16
C GLN A 256 1.29 0.60 -34.63
N GLU A 257 0.43 1.56 -34.89
CA GLU A 257 0.19 2.11 -36.24
C GLU A 257 1.44 2.74 -36.82
N ALA A 258 2.15 3.56 -36.03
CA ALA A 258 3.41 4.19 -36.45
C ALA A 258 4.47 3.15 -36.82
N VAL A 259 4.66 2.12 -36.00
CA VAL A 259 5.61 1.04 -36.23
C VAL A 259 5.23 0.21 -37.47
N SER A 260 3.97 -0.13 -37.62
CA SER A 260 3.49 -0.98 -38.73
C SER A 260 3.54 -0.26 -40.07
N SER A 261 3.25 1.03 -40.09
CA SER A 261 3.24 1.85 -41.33
C SER A 261 4.60 2.41 -41.69
N GLY A 262 5.53 2.52 -40.72
CA GLY A 262 6.79 3.25 -40.90
C GLY A 262 6.61 4.76 -41.14
N SER A 263 5.42 5.30 -40.88
CA SER A 263 5.06 6.69 -41.18
C SER A 263 5.56 7.64 -40.08
N GLU A 264 6.44 8.57 -40.43
CA GLU A 264 6.88 9.62 -39.54
C GLU A 264 5.72 10.53 -39.07
N ALA A 265 4.74 10.78 -39.91
CA ALA A 265 3.57 11.58 -39.57
C ALA A 265 2.74 10.91 -38.47
N VAL A 266 2.55 9.61 -38.52
CA VAL A 266 1.85 8.85 -37.48
C VAL A 266 2.69 8.80 -36.20
N TYR A 267 4.01 8.68 -36.31
CA TYR A 267 4.88 8.76 -35.14
C TYR A 267 4.82 10.12 -34.44
N ARG A 268 4.76 11.21 -35.20
CA ARG A 268 4.57 12.57 -34.61
C ARG A 268 3.24 12.68 -33.84
N GLN A 269 2.16 12.10 -34.35
CA GLN A 269 0.89 12.05 -33.63
C GLN A 269 1.00 11.25 -32.32
N TYR A 270 1.73 10.14 -32.33
CA TYR A 270 2.04 9.40 -31.12
C TYR A 270 2.85 10.26 -30.13
N ALA A 271 3.89 10.95 -30.59
CA ALA A 271 4.70 11.82 -29.75
C ALA A 271 3.86 12.95 -29.12
N GLU A 272 2.98 13.58 -29.89
CA GLU A 272 2.06 14.61 -29.39
C GLU A 272 1.12 14.08 -28.29
N LEU A 273 0.59 12.87 -28.44
CA LEU A 273 -0.24 12.24 -27.42
C LEU A 273 0.54 11.97 -26.12
N VAL A 274 1.83 11.68 -26.21
CA VAL A 274 2.69 11.42 -25.03
C VAL A 274 3.16 12.73 -24.41
N ASP A 275 3.56 13.71 -25.22
CA ASP A 275 4.21 14.92 -24.73
C ASP A 275 3.19 15.93 -24.17
N ASN A 276 1.97 15.97 -24.72
CA ASN A 276 0.94 16.95 -24.35
C ASN A 276 -0.11 16.40 -23.36
N ARG A 277 0.07 15.18 -22.87
CA ARG A 277 -0.85 14.61 -21.87
C ARG A 277 -0.72 15.28 -20.50
N ALA A 278 -1.75 15.14 -19.68
CA ALA A 278 -1.67 15.47 -18.28
C ALA A 278 -0.55 14.66 -17.58
N PRO A 279 0.18 15.23 -16.61
CA PRO A 279 1.21 14.49 -15.89
C PRO A 279 0.65 13.23 -15.22
N ALA A 280 1.20 12.07 -15.58
CA ALA A 280 0.83 10.76 -15.05
C ALA A 280 1.96 10.11 -14.23
N MET A 281 3.20 10.58 -14.39
CA MET A 281 4.38 10.11 -13.68
C MET A 281 5.22 11.29 -13.21
N LEU A 282 6.03 11.10 -12.18
CA LEU A 282 6.92 12.15 -11.66
C LEU A 282 7.84 12.73 -12.73
N ARG A 283 8.31 11.92 -13.68
CA ARG A 283 9.15 12.42 -14.78
C ARG A 283 8.44 13.39 -15.70
N ASP A 284 7.11 13.33 -15.81
CA ASP A 284 6.32 14.24 -16.65
C ASP A 284 6.33 15.69 -16.07
N LEU A 285 6.71 15.85 -14.81
CA LEU A 285 6.90 17.14 -14.14
C LEU A 285 8.32 17.70 -14.33
N LEU A 286 9.25 16.94 -14.90
CA LEU A 286 10.63 17.35 -15.09
C LEU A 286 10.78 18.03 -16.45
N VAL A 287 11.55 19.11 -16.45
CA VAL A 287 11.92 19.83 -17.67
C VAL A 287 13.43 19.88 -17.79
N LEU A 288 13.93 19.81 -19.05
CA LEU A 288 15.35 19.99 -19.27
C LEU A 288 15.73 21.44 -18.98
N LYS A 289 16.73 21.62 -18.13
CA LYS A 289 17.27 22.96 -17.84
C LYS A 289 17.87 23.55 -19.10
N LYS A 290 17.33 24.68 -19.56
CA LYS A 290 17.90 25.42 -20.68
C LYS A 290 19.23 26.04 -20.25
N ILE A 291 20.26 25.79 -21.01
CA ILE A 291 21.57 26.45 -20.86
C ILE A 291 21.48 27.83 -21.50
N GLN A 292 22.07 28.86 -20.81
CA GLN A 292 22.04 30.25 -21.28
C GLN A 292 22.90 30.46 -22.55
N HIS A 293 23.95 29.64 -22.71
CA HIS A 293 24.85 29.72 -23.87
C HIS A 293 24.88 28.39 -24.61
N PRO A 294 24.49 28.33 -25.87
CA PRO A 294 24.62 27.14 -26.71
C PRO A 294 26.09 26.70 -26.78
N GLN A 295 26.32 25.39 -26.63
CA GLN A 295 27.65 24.83 -26.80
C GLN A 295 27.92 24.52 -28.29
N ASP A 296 29.19 24.54 -28.68
CA ASP A 296 29.58 24.05 -30.02
C ASP A 296 29.17 22.58 -30.13
N ILE A 297 28.57 22.22 -31.28
CA ILE A 297 28.12 20.85 -31.58
C ILE A 297 29.27 19.85 -31.44
N LYS A 298 30.51 20.25 -31.67
CA LYS A 298 31.68 19.39 -31.48
C LYS A 298 32.00 19.07 -30.03
N ALA A 299 31.53 19.88 -29.10
CA ALA A 299 31.64 19.66 -27.65
C ALA A 299 30.50 18.77 -27.10
N VAL A 300 29.46 18.53 -27.91
CA VAL A 300 28.34 17.67 -27.52
C VAL A 300 28.69 16.20 -27.71
N GLU A 301 28.43 15.38 -26.73
CA GLU A 301 28.72 13.93 -26.83
C GLU A 301 27.90 13.28 -27.96
N PRO A 302 28.53 12.52 -28.87
CA PRO A 302 27.83 11.87 -29.98
C PRO A 302 26.86 10.79 -29.47
N VAL A 303 25.69 10.67 -30.09
CA VAL A 303 24.64 9.69 -29.77
C VAL A 303 25.20 8.27 -29.63
N LYS A 304 26.11 7.84 -30.53
CA LYS A 304 26.75 6.52 -30.46
C LYS A 304 27.56 6.27 -29.17
N LYS A 305 28.07 7.32 -28.51
CA LYS A 305 28.72 7.20 -27.21
C LYS A 305 27.67 7.15 -26.06
N ILE A 306 26.61 7.93 -26.20
CA ILE A 306 25.49 7.96 -25.23
C ILE A 306 24.83 6.59 -25.18
N LEU A 307 24.50 5.99 -26.31
CA LEU A 307 23.83 4.68 -26.41
C LEU A 307 24.55 3.55 -25.68
N LYS A 308 25.89 3.61 -25.57
CA LYS A 308 26.66 2.60 -24.81
C LYS A 308 26.35 2.53 -23.32
N ARG A 309 25.71 3.56 -22.78
CA ARG A 309 25.30 3.62 -21.36
C ARG A 309 23.86 3.18 -21.13
N PHE A 310 23.14 2.82 -22.17
CA PHE A 310 21.76 2.37 -22.07
C PHE A 310 21.70 0.85 -22.10
N ASP A 311 20.88 0.32 -21.20
CA ASP A 311 20.57 -1.09 -21.11
C ASP A 311 19.07 -1.30 -21.40
N SER A 312 18.70 -2.46 -21.93
CA SER A 312 17.30 -2.86 -21.98
C SER A 312 16.78 -3.14 -20.56
N ALA A 313 15.46 -3.13 -20.39
CA ALA A 313 14.88 -3.72 -19.19
C ALA A 313 15.32 -5.19 -19.04
N GLY A 314 15.44 -5.66 -17.80
CA GLY A 314 15.74 -7.07 -17.53
C GLY A 314 14.61 -7.97 -18.02
N MET A 315 14.87 -8.74 -19.06
CA MET A 315 13.91 -9.62 -19.72
C MET A 315 14.29 -11.07 -19.48
N SER A 316 13.45 -11.80 -18.76
CA SER A 316 13.64 -13.25 -18.58
C SER A 316 13.06 -14.01 -19.76
N LEU A 317 13.79 -15.01 -20.28
CA LEU A 317 13.28 -15.93 -21.29
C LEU A 317 11.99 -16.64 -20.83
N GLY A 318 11.81 -16.88 -19.53
CA GLY A 318 10.58 -17.46 -19.00
C GLY A 318 9.35 -16.54 -19.08
N ALA A 319 9.53 -15.24 -19.23
CA ALA A 319 8.46 -14.24 -19.33
C ALA A 319 8.14 -13.84 -20.78
N LEU A 320 9.03 -14.11 -21.71
CA LEU A 320 8.93 -13.76 -23.14
C LEU A 320 9.10 -14.99 -24.00
N SER A 321 8.57 -14.93 -25.24
CA SER A 321 8.89 -15.95 -26.25
C SER A 321 10.37 -15.82 -26.68
N PRO A 322 11.03 -16.92 -27.08
CA PRO A 322 12.43 -16.88 -27.58
C PRO A 322 12.62 -15.83 -28.67
N LYS A 323 11.70 -15.74 -29.62
CA LYS A 323 11.77 -14.76 -30.71
C LYS A 323 11.68 -13.31 -30.22
N ALA A 324 10.80 -13.00 -29.27
CA ALA A 324 10.70 -11.66 -28.71
C ALA A 324 11.96 -11.28 -27.95
N HIS A 325 12.53 -12.20 -27.19
CA HIS A 325 13.77 -12.02 -26.45
C HIS A 325 14.96 -11.76 -27.41
N GLU A 326 15.09 -12.57 -28.49
CA GLU A 326 16.09 -12.38 -29.53
C GLU A 326 15.97 -11.02 -30.23
N THR A 327 14.76 -10.64 -30.64
CA THR A 327 14.52 -9.37 -31.33
C THR A 327 14.93 -8.17 -30.47
N LEU A 328 14.65 -8.19 -29.18
CA LEU A 328 15.04 -7.12 -28.27
C LEU A 328 16.56 -7.07 -28.06
N ALA A 329 17.21 -8.23 -27.91
CA ALA A 329 18.65 -8.30 -27.79
C ALA A 329 19.35 -7.82 -29.08
N GLU A 330 18.85 -8.22 -30.26
CA GLU A 330 19.33 -7.78 -31.55
C GLU A 330 19.21 -6.26 -31.72
N ALA A 331 18.07 -5.68 -31.36
CA ALA A 331 17.83 -4.24 -31.40
C ALA A 331 18.84 -3.48 -30.55
N MET A 332 19.09 -3.90 -29.32
CA MET A 332 20.06 -3.26 -28.44
C MET A 332 21.48 -3.40 -28.95
N ASN A 333 21.86 -4.55 -29.46
CA ASN A 333 23.17 -4.78 -30.06
C ASN A 333 23.37 -3.91 -31.33
N HIS A 334 22.34 -3.79 -32.16
CA HIS A 334 22.39 -2.94 -33.35
C HIS A 334 22.63 -1.46 -33.01
N LEU A 335 22.02 -0.99 -31.93
CA LEU A 335 22.23 0.35 -31.42
C LEU A 335 23.58 0.57 -30.72
N GLY A 336 24.34 -0.51 -30.47
CA GLY A 336 25.56 -0.47 -29.66
C GLY A 336 25.31 -0.26 -28.16
N ALA A 337 24.10 -0.51 -27.73
CA ALA A 337 23.69 -0.53 -26.34
C ALA A 337 23.84 -1.93 -25.73
N ARG A 338 23.29 -2.18 -24.54
CA ARG A 338 23.41 -3.46 -23.85
C ARG A 338 22.03 -4.12 -23.72
N SER A 339 22.00 -5.44 -23.96
CA SER A 339 20.85 -6.27 -23.65
C SER A 339 20.99 -6.87 -22.25
N ASN A 340 19.91 -6.81 -21.47
CA ASN A 340 19.85 -7.37 -20.12
C ASN A 340 18.91 -8.59 -20.14
N SER A 341 19.48 -9.79 -19.98
CA SER A 341 18.73 -11.06 -19.98
C SER A 341 18.12 -11.42 -18.61
N GLY A 342 18.27 -10.56 -17.60
CA GLY A 342 17.81 -10.82 -16.24
C GLY A 342 18.46 -12.05 -15.61
N GLU A 343 17.83 -12.60 -14.59
CA GLU A 343 18.31 -13.81 -13.89
C GLU A 343 18.07 -15.09 -14.70
N GLY A 344 17.06 -15.10 -15.59
CA GLY A 344 16.69 -16.27 -16.40
C GLY A 344 17.66 -16.57 -17.55
N GLY A 345 18.55 -15.64 -17.90
CA GLY A 345 19.50 -15.81 -18.99
C GLY A 345 18.83 -15.83 -20.37
N GLU A 346 19.54 -16.40 -21.33
CA GLU A 346 19.13 -16.54 -22.72
C GLU A 346 18.82 -18.00 -23.08
N ASP A 347 18.13 -18.21 -24.21
CA ASP A 347 17.87 -19.56 -24.72
C ASP A 347 19.19 -20.30 -24.98
N GLN A 348 19.24 -21.55 -24.53
CA GLN A 348 20.43 -22.38 -24.65
C GLN A 348 20.88 -22.58 -26.13
N GLU A 349 19.93 -22.60 -27.07
CA GLU A 349 20.23 -22.72 -28.50
C GLU A 349 21.06 -21.56 -29.05
N ARG A 350 20.96 -20.36 -28.41
CA ARG A 350 21.76 -19.19 -28.83
C ARG A 350 23.24 -19.33 -28.52
N PHE A 351 23.62 -20.16 -27.58
CA PHE A 351 25.04 -20.42 -27.28
C PHE A 351 25.72 -21.32 -28.28
N TYR A 352 24.93 -22.06 -29.06
CA TYR A 352 25.44 -23.04 -30.05
C TYR A 352 25.23 -22.61 -31.50
N LYS A 353 24.30 -21.70 -31.77
CA LYS A 353 24.13 -21.10 -33.09
C LYS A 353 25.18 -20.00 -33.28
N ASP A 354 26.07 -20.21 -34.22
CA ASP A 354 27.12 -19.31 -34.70
C ASP A 354 27.34 -18.02 -33.89
N ARG A 355 28.28 -18.06 -32.98
CA ARG A 355 28.73 -16.90 -32.19
C ARG A 355 29.17 -15.69 -33.02
N MET A 356 29.30 -15.84 -34.34
CA MET A 356 29.71 -14.78 -35.26
C MET A 356 28.55 -14.01 -35.90
N ALA A 357 27.36 -14.57 -35.95
CA ALA A 357 26.22 -13.94 -36.62
C ALA A 357 25.38 -13.03 -35.69
N ILE A 358 25.41 -13.28 -34.40
CA ILE A 358 24.66 -12.50 -33.39
C ILE A 358 25.70 -11.76 -32.55
N GLY A 359 25.85 -10.47 -32.85
CA GLY A 359 26.87 -9.63 -32.25
C GLY A 359 27.02 -9.84 -30.73
N LYS A 360 28.25 -9.70 -30.29
CA LYS A 360 28.68 -9.86 -28.89
C LYS A 360 27.68 -9.29 -27.90
N THR A 361 27.11 -10.13 -27.06
CA THR A 361 26.40 -9.72 -25.84
C THR A 361 27.35 -8.98 -24.91
#